data_9ef2d788e101c8c1cfb6cdd8e8b117c7
#
_entry.id   9ef2d788e101c8c1cfb6cdd8e8b117c7
#
_cell.length_a   1.000
_cell.length_b   1.000
_cell.length_c   1.000
_cell.angle_alpha   90.00
_cell.angle_beta   90.00
_cell.angle_gamma   90.00
#
_symmetry.space_group_name_H-M   'P 1'
#
loop_
_entity.id
_entity.type
_entity.pdbx_description
1 polymer ?
#
loop_
_entity_poly.entity_id
_entity_poly.type
_entity_poly.pdbx_seq_one_letter_code
_entity_poly.pdbx_strand_id
1 'polypeptide(L)'
;QVLINRPFTRGADWHSLPQFAATVTDAERAVAGRGRVLIRPSGTEPVLRIMVEADDKAFAEQLAEKMAQALENNLLSKTSK
;
A
#
# COMPACT_ATOMS: atom_id res chain seq x y z
N GLN A 1 -2.66 -14.69 0.39
CA GLN A 1 -2.81 -13.40 1.07
C GLN A 1 -1.44 -12.88 1.50
N VAL A 2 -1.13 -11.67 1.12
CA VAL A 2 0.14 -11.03 1.44
C VAL A 2 -0.12 -9.79 2.27
N LEU A 3 0.60 -9.65 3.38
CA LEU A 3 0.46 -8.51 4.27
C LEU A 3 1.82 -7.87 4.48
N ILE A 4 1.93 -6.57 4.23
CA ILE A 4 3.13 -5.80 4.48
C ILE A 4 2.77 -4.62 5.37
N ASN A 5 3.50 -4.45 6.46
CA ASN A 5 3.34 -3.29 7.33
C ASN A 5 4.49 -2.32 7.07
N ARG A 6 4.16 -1.03 6.96
CA ARG A 6 5.18 0.00 6.75
C ARG A 6 4.94 1.17 7.68
N PRO A 7 6.00 1.82 8.16
CA PRO A 7 5.84 2.99 9.02
C PRO A 7 4.99 4.07 8.37
N PHE A 8 4.10 4.66 9.15
CA PHE A 8 3.21 5.68 8.67
C PHE A 8 2.72 6.50 9.84
N THR A 9 2.62 7.82 9.68
CA THR A 9 2.20 8.70 10.75
C THR A 9 0.76 8.43 11.15
N ARG A 10 0.52 8.24 12.45
CA ARG A 10 -0.83 8.03 12.95
C ARG A 10 -1.70 9.24 12.63
N GLY A 11 -2.91 8.96 12.20
CA GLY A 11 -3.87 10.01 11.88
C GLY A 11 -3.69 10.66 10.51
N ALA A 12 -2.59 10.34 9.82
CA ALA A 12 -2.39 10.88 8.48
C ALA A 12 -3.26 10.15 7.48
N ASP A 13 -3.62 10.85 6.40
CA ASP A 13 -4.46 10.30 5.34
C ASP A 13 -3.57 9.87 4.17
N TRP A 14 -3.49 8.56 3.92
CA TRP A 14 -2.65 8.06 2.84
C TRP A 14 -3.16 8.47 1.45
N HIS A 15 -4.43 8.86 1.35
CA HIS A 15 -4.97 9.34 0.07
C HIS A 15 -4.31 10.65 -0.36
N SER A 16 -3.69 11.36 0.57
CA SER A 16 -2.99 12.60 0.27
C SER A 16 -1.61 12.36 -0.35
N LEU A 17 -1.17 11.10 -0.44
CA LEU A 17 0.10 10.73 -1.05
C LEU A 17 -0.16 10.30 -2.50
N PRO A 18 0.10 11.19 -3.48
CA PRO A 18 -0.37 10.94 -4.85
C PRO A 18 0.25 9.72 -5.51
N GLN A 19 1.54 9.47 -5.32
CA GLN A 19 2.18 8.29 -5.91
C GLN A 19 1.64 7.01 -5.32
N PHE A 20 1.52 6.98 -3.99
CA PHE A 20 0.99 5.80 -3.31
C PHE A 20 -0.46 5.54 -3.71
N ALA A 21 -1.28 6.59 -3.69
CA ALA A 21 -2.70 6.45 -4.05
C ALA A 21 -2.87 5.95 -5.48
N ALA A 22 -2.05 6.44 -6.41
CA ALA A 22 -2.10 5.97 -7.79
C ALA A 22 -1.70 4.50 -7.89
N THR A 23 -0.67 4.10 -7.14
CA THR A 23 -0.21 2.71 -7.15
C THR A 23 -1.28 1.79 -6.57
N VAL A 24 -1.99 2.22 -5.53
CA VAL A 24 -3.10 1.45 -4.97
C VAL A 24 -4.20 1.27 -6.01
N THR A 25 -4.57 2.33 -6.71
CA THR A 25 -5.58 2.25 -7.76
C THR A 25 -5.18 1.27 -8.85
N ASP A 26 -3.92 1.32 -9.28
CA ASP A 26 -3.41 0.40 -10.28
C ASP A 26 -3.46 -1.05 -9.80
N ALA A 27 -3.10 -1.27 -8.52
CA ALA A 27 -3.15 -2.61 -7.95
C ALA A 27 -4.57 -3.14 -7.87
N GLU A 28 -5.52 -2.28 -7.49
CA GLU A 28 -6.94 -2.67 -7.45
C GLU A 28 -7.43 -3.11 -8.81
N ARG A 29 -7.05 -2.39 -9.86
CA ARG A 29 -7.41 -2.77 -11.23
C ARG A 29 -6.77 -4.08 -11.63
N ALA A 30 -5.53 -4.28 -11.24
CA ALA A 30 -4.80 -5.49 -11.62
C ALA A 30 -5.40 -6.74 -11.01
N VAL A 31 -5.97 -6.66 -9.79
CA VAL A 31 -6.57 -7.82 -9.14
C VAL A 31 -8.08 -7.92 -9.34
N ALA A 32 -8.67 -7.00 -10.09
CA ALA A 32 -10.13 -7.00 -10.27
C ALA A 32 -10.58 -8.35 -10.84
N GLY A 33 -11.56 -8.96 -10.19
CA GLY A 33 -12.04 -10.28 -10.58
C GLY A 33 -11.18 -11.44 -10.13
N ARG A 34 -10.00 -11.18 -9.53
CA ARG A 34 -9.06 -12.21 -9.07
C ARG A 34 -8.74 -12.11 -7.58
N GLY A 35 -9.08 -11.01 -6.96
CA GLY A 35 -8.77 -10.78 -5.56
C GLY A 35 -9.09 -9.37 -5.15
N ARG A 36 -8.36 -8.84 -4.17
CA ARG A 36 -8.61 -7.50 -3.68
C ARG A 36 -7.39 -6.91 -2.98
N VAL A 37 -7.43 -5.58 -2.83
CA VAL A 37 -6.42 -4.82 -2.09
C VAL A 37 -7.11 -4.14 -0.91
N LEU A 38 -6.49 -4.20 0.26
CA LEU A 38 -6.96 -3.50 1.45
C LEU A 38 -5.81 -2.68 2.02
N ILE A 39 -6.06 -1.39 2.24
CA ILE A 39 -5.08 -0.49 2.84
C ILE A 39 -5.70 0.04 4.13
N ARG A 40 -5.06 -0.22 5.26
CA ARG A 40 -5.61 0.15 6.55
C ARG A 40 -4.56 0.70 7.49
N PRO A 41 -4.79 1.90 8.05
CA PRO A 41 -3.93 2.35 9.14
C PRO A 41 -4.16 1.49 10.37
N SER A 42 -3.09 1.22 11.12
CA SER A 42 -3.24 0.54 12.38
C SER A 42 -3.87 1.49 13.41
N GLY A 43 -4.72 0.94 14.25
CA GLY A 43 -5.36 1.74 15.30
C GLY A 43 -4.45 2.05 16.47
N THR A 44 -3.37 1.27 16.66
CA THR A 44 -2.53 1.40 17.84
C THR A 44 -1.08 1.73 17.54
N GLU A 45 -0.64 1.50 16.31
CA GLU A 45 0.77 1.68 15.95
C GLU A 45 0.89 2.61 14.74
N PRO A 46 2.02 3.32 14.61
CA PRO A 46 2.22 4.21 13.47
C PRO A 46 2.64 3.44 12.22
N VAL A 47 1.79 2.53 11.79
CA VAL A 47 2.04 1.72 10.59
C VAL A 47 0.81 1.70 9.70
N LEU A 48 1.05 1.52 8.41
CA LEU A 48 0.00 1.31 7.43
C LEU A 48 0.08 -0.14 6.99
N ARG A 49 -1.06 -0.81 6.99
CA ARG A 49 -1.15 -2.21 6.58
C ARG A 49 -1.56 -2.28 5.12
N ILE A 50 -0.71 -2.93 4.34
CA ILE A 50 -0.94 -3.12 2.90
C ILE A 50 -1.21 -4.60 2.69
N MET A 51 -2.44 -4.95 2.32
CA MET A 51 -2.83 -6.35 2.14
C MET A 51 -3.30 -6.57 0.72
N VAL A 52 -2.82 -7.65 0.10
CA VAL A 52 -3.26 -8.07 -1.22
C VAL A 52 -3.68 -9.53 -1.17
N GLU A 53 -4.88 -9.79 -1.68
CA GLU A 53 -5.40 -11.14 -1.88
C GLU A 53 -5.51 -11.36 -3.38
N ALA A 54 -4.97 -12.46 -3.88
CA ALA A 54 -5.11 -12.80 -5.30
C ALA A 54 -4.95 -14.31 -5.46
N ASP A 55 -5.36 -14.80 -6.62
CA ASP A 55 -5.28 -16.23 -6.92
C ASP A 55 -3.83 -16.69 -7.15
N ASP A 56 -2.92 -15.77 -7.42
CA ASP A 56 -1.49 -16.06 -7.64
C ASP A 56 -0.69 -15.34 -6.56
N LYS A 57 -0.01 -16.11 -5.71
CA LYS A 57 0.75 -15.55 -4.61
C LYS A 57 1.88 -14.63 -5.07
N ALA A 58 2.61 -15.04 -6.11
CA ALA A 58 3.71 -14.22 -6.63
C ALA A 58 3.21 -12.89 -7.14
N PHE A 59 2.06 -12.90 -7.81
CA PHE A 59 1.43 -11.68 -8.30
C PHE A 59 1.02 -10.77 -7.15
N ALA A 60 0.42 -11.36 -6.10
CA ALA A 60 0.03 -10.60 -4.91
C ALA A 60 1.25 -9.98 -4.24
N GLU A 61 2.35 -10.72 -4.14
CA GLU A 61 3.58 -10.20 -3.55
C GLU A 61 4.14 -9.02 -4.36
N GLN A 62 4.13 -9.13 -5.67
CA GLN A 62 4.61 -8.05 -6.53
C GLN A 62 3.81 -6.77 -6.32
N LEU A 63 2.48 -6.90 -6.26
CA LEU A 63 1.64 -5.73 -6.06
C LEU A 63 1.85 -5.11 -4.69
N ALA A 64 1.96 -5.94 -3.66
CA ALA A 64 2.18 -5.44 -2.31
C ALA A 64 3.52 -4.72 -2.20
N GLU A 65 4.57 -5.28 -2.81
CA GLU A 65 5.89 -4.65 -2.81
C GLU A 65 5.89 -3.32 -3.55
N LYS A 66 5.20 -3.26 -4.69
CA LYS A 66 5.10 -2.01 -5.43
C LYS A 66 4.44 -0.92 -4.61
N MET A 67 3.36 -1.26 -3.91
CA MET A 67 2.67 -0.29 -3.07
C MET A 67 3.55 0.14 -1.90
N ALA A 68 4.24 -0.80 -1.27
CA ALA A 68 5.14 -0.48 -0.16
C ALA A 68 6.27 0.44 -0.63
N GLN A 69 6.83 0.17 -1.80
CA GLN A 69 7.89 1.00 -2.36
C GLN A 69 7.38 2.41 -2.68
N ALA A 70 6.18 2.50 -3.26
CA ALA A 70 5.59 3.80 -3.58
C ALA A 70 5.34 4.61 -2.32
N LEU A 71 4.91 3.96 -1.25
CA LEU A 71 4.69 4.64 0.03
C LEU A 71 6.00 5.21 0.56
N GLU A 72 7.06 4.42 0.57
CA GLU A 72 8.37 4.87 1.04
C GLU A 72 8.88 6.03 0.18
N ASN A 73 8.75 5.92 -1.12
CA ASN A 73 9.20 6.98 -2.03
C ASN A 73 8.45 8.28 -1.80
N ASN A 74 7.14 8.20 -1.57
CA ASN A 74 6.35 9.39 -1.29
C ASN A 74 6.78 10.04 0.01
N LEU A 75 7.01 9.24 1.05
CA LEU A 75 7.43 9.77 2.35
C LEU A 75 8.81 10.39 2.28
N LEU A 76 9.73 9.75 1.56
CA LEU A 76 11.08 10.30 1.37
C LEU A 76 11.03 11.62 0.61
N SER A 77 10.22 11.69 -0.44
CA SER A 77 10.06 12.93 -1.19
C SER A 77 9.57 14.06 -0.31
N LYS A 78 8.64 13.77 0.59
CA LYS A 78 8.11 14.80 1.49
C LYS A 78 9.15 15.26 2.49
N THR A 79 10.02 14.36 2.93
CA THR A 79 11.01 14.69 3.96
C THR A 79 12.27 15.32 3.39
N SER A 80 12.52 15.15 2.11
CA SER A 80 13.73 15.70 1.51
C SER A 80 13.66 17.21 1.28
N LYS A 81 12.59 17.80 1.66
CA LYS A 81 12.46 19.26 1.64
C LYS A 81 13.16 19.92 2.85
#